data_ebc2edef1ef2ef2dd0b5e2093d85a179
#
_entry.id   ebc2edef1ef2ef2dd0b5e2093d85a179
#
_cell.length_a   1.000
_cell.length_b   1.000
_cell.length_c   1.000
_cell.angle_alpha   90.00
_cell.angle_beta   90.00
_cell.angle_gamma   90.00
#
_symmetry.space_group_name_H-M   'P 1'
#
loop_
_entity.id
_entity.type
_entity.pdbx_description
1 polymer ?
#
loop_
_entity_poly.entity_id
_entity_poly.type
_entity_poly.pdbx_seq_one_letter_code
_entity_poly.pdbx_strand_id
1 'polypeptide(L)'
;PLITEEGKNSVINELKIKTDLDLRKISDGENGGLEKSVIGDEVKYISLPMKTGGNYLILNGDTLPRLFEILKDEDNYPIVYHCSIGTDRTGMVTFILNGLLGVSVDDLYRDYLFSNFGYITALRTKNAIKDYVLYMNRFKGNTLSERIESFLIENGVEENSINSFKTIMLGGENE
;
A
#
# COMPACT_ATOMS: atom_id res chain seq x y z
N PRO A 1 8.25 17.76 5.45
CA PRO A 1 7.38 18.92 5.44
C PRO A 1 6.05 18.58 6.09
N LEU A 2 5.50 19.52 6.86
CA LEU A 2 4.17 19.38 7.43
C LEU A 2 3.13 19.60 6.33
N ILE A 3 2.00 18.90 6.40
CA ILE A 3 0.84 19.16 5.54
C ILE A 3 0.33 20.58 5.82
N THR A 4 0.01 21.34 4.77
CA THR A 4 -0.57 22.68 4.90
C THR A 4 -2.03 22.62 5.37
N GLU A 5 -2.58 23.70 5.91
CA GLU A 5 -3.99 23.75 6.28
C GLU A 5 -4.93 23.54 5.06
N GLU A 6 -4.57 24.07 3.89
CA GLU A 6 -5.28 23.79 2.64
C GLU A 6 -5.23 22.30 2.29
N GLY A 7 -4.05 21.68 2.40
CA GLY A 7 -3.89 20.23 2.18
C GLY A 7 -4.71 19.39 3.14
N LYS A 8 -4.77 19.76 4.42
CA LYS A 8 -5.64 19.10 5.41
C LYS A 8 -7.11 19.21 5.02
N ASN A 9 -7.53 20.43 4.65
CA ASN A 9 -8.92 20.68 4.23
C ASN A 9 -9.29 19.80 3.03
N SER A 10 -8.43 19.71 2.01
CA SER A 10 -8.68 18.83 0.85
C SER A 10 -8.76 17.35 1.26
N VAL A 11 -7.85 16.88 2.10
CA VAL A 11 -7.85 15.48 2.56
C VAL A 11 -9.09 15.13 3.36
N ILE A 12 -9.53 16.03 4.27
CA ILE A 12 -10.67 15.78 5.16
C ILE A 12 -12.00 16.01 4.45
N ASN A 13 -12.16 17.17 3.79
CA ASN A 13 -13.48 17.61 3.30
C ASN A 13 -13.77 17.20 1.86
N GLU A 14 -12.74 17.13 0.99
CA GLU A 14 -12.93 16.76 -0.42
C GLU A 14 -12.75 15.23 -0.60
N LEU A 15 -11.62 14.68 -0.13
CA LEU A 15 -11.31 13.25 -0.25
C LEU A 15 -11.97 12.41 0.85
N LYS A 16 -12.42 13.04 1.95
CA LYS A 16 -13.12 12.39 3.07
C LYS A 16 -12.34 11.22 3.67
N ILE A 17 -11.01 11.37 3.75
CA ILE A 17 -10.13 10.33 4.29
C ILE A 17 -10.51 10.04 5.73
N LYS A 18 -10.79 8.77 6.03
CA LYS A 18 -11.10 8.27 7.36
C LYS A 18 -9.89 7.69 8.08
N THR A 19 -8.96 7.09 7.31
CA THR A 19 -7.83 6.36 7.88
C THR A 19 -6.52 6.80 7.25
N ASP A 20 -5.55 7.10 8.11
CA ASP A 20 -4.15 7.38 7.80
C ASP A 20 -3.31 6.16 8.20
N LEU A 21 -2.86 5.38 7.20
CA LEU A 21 -2.05 4.18 7.37
C LEU A 21 -0.57 4.51 7.14
N ASP A 22 0.18 4.62 8.22
CA ASP A 22 1.59 4.98 8.21
C ASP A 22 2.50 3.74 8.17
N LEU A 23 3.22 3.58 7.05
CA LEU A 23 4.17 2.49 6.82
C LEU A 23 5.59 2.79 7.32
N ARG A 24 5.81 3.95 7.95
CA ARG A 24 7.11 4.36 8.45
C ARG A 24 7.44 3.66 9.77
N LYS A 25 8.74 3.49 10.01
CA LYS A 25 9.24 3.01 11.30
C LYS A 25 9.47 4.17 12.25
N ILE A 26 9.28 3.93 13.52
CA ILE A 26 9.71 4.87 14.58
C ILE A 26 11.22 5.11 14.48
N SER A 27 11.99 4.05 14.21
CA SER A 27 13.46 4.12 14.06
C SER A 27 13.94 4.91 12.83
N ASP A 28 13.06 5.18 11.86
CA ASP A 28 13.40 5.98 10.68
C ASP A 28 13.50 7.48 11.04
N GLY A 29 13.17 7.85 12.28
CA GLY A 29 13.16 9.24 12.75
C GLY A 29 12.10 10.13 12.05
N GLU A 30 11.29 9.52 11.20
CA GLU A 30 10.39 10.22 10.30
C GLU A 30 9.00 10.44 10.89
N ASN A 31 8.50 9.45 11.64
CA ASN A 31 7.23 9.59 12.33
C ASN A 31 7.36 10.00 13.80
N GLY A 32 8.57 10.00 14.36
CA GLY A 32 8.82 10.44 15.71
C GLY A 32 8.04 9.71 16.80
N GLY A 33 7.49 8.50 16.49
CA GLY A 33 6.60 7.79 17.40
C GLY A 33 5.21 8.42 17.46
N LEU A 34 4.69 8.93 16.35
CA LEU A 34 3.35 9.52 16.29
C LEU A 34 2.30 8.53 16.82
N GLU A 35 1.42 9.07 17.66
CA GLU A 35 0.26 8.36 18.23
C GLU A 35 -1.05 8.74 17.53
N LYS A 36 -1.02 9.78 16.69
CA LYS A 36 -2.18 10.30 15.96
C LYS A 36 -1.78 10.83 14.58
N SER A 37 -2.77 10.90 13.68
CA SER A 37 -2.58 11.45 12.34
C SER A 37 -2.18 12.93 12.38
N VAL A 38 -1.26 13.32 11.49
CA VAL A 38 -0.93 14.72 11.25
C VAL A 38 -1.97 15.44 10.39
N ILE A 39 -2.92 14.68 9.81
CA ILE A 39 -4.01 15.20 8.97
C ILE A 39 -5.07 15.88 9.84
N GLY A 40 -5.50 15.21 10.91
CA GLY A 40 -6.51 15.73 11.84
C GLY A 40 -6.85 14.71 12.92
N ASP A 41 -7.39 15.18 14.04
CA ASP A 41 -7.77 14.32 15.18
C ASP A 41 -8.97 13.42 14.86
N GLU A 42 -9.76 13.75 13.84
CA GLU A 42 -10.88 12.95 13.32
C GLU A 42 -10.45 11.80 12.41
N VAL A 43 -9.19 11.80 11.97
CA VAL A 43 -8.66 10.75 11.09
C VAL A 43 -8.05 9.63 11.94
N LYS A 44 -8.54 8.41 11.76
CA LYS A 44 -8.01 7.21 12.43
C LYS A 44 -6.57 6.99 12.01
N TYR A 45 -5.65 6.99 12.97
CA TYR A 45 -4.23 6.71 12.70
C TYR A 45 -3.91 5.24 12.95
N ILE A 46 -3.31 4.59 11.96
CA ILE A 46 -2.82 3.22 12.07
C ILE A 46 -1.35 3.19 11.69
N SER A 47 -0.49 2.77 12.64
CA SER A 47 0.92 2.51 12.38
C SER A 47 1.12 1.06 11.98
N LEU A 48 1.67 0.84 10.78
CA LEU A 48 2.07 -0.47 10.26
C LEU A 48 3.51 -0.42 9.73
N PRO A 49 4.51 -0.44 10.62
CA PRO A 49 5.89 -0.25 10.24
C PRO A 49 6.40 -1.32 9.28
N MET A 50 6.93 -0.90 8.13
CA MET A 50 7.52 -1.77 7.12
C MET A 50 9.02 -1.58 7.03
N LYS A 51 9.74 -2.69 6.79
CA LYS A 51 11.20 -2.74 6.65
C LYS A 51 11.64 -2.07 5.34
N THR A 52 12.84 -1.50 5.35
CA THR A 52 13.44 -0.80 4.21
C THR A 52 14.69 -1.53 3.70
N GLY A 53 14.97 -1.40 2.41
CA GLY A 53 16.14 -1.98 1.74
C GLY A 53 15.82 -3.29 1.00
N GLY A 54 16.70 -3.70 0.07
CA GLY A 54 16.55 -4.95 -0.66
C GLY A 54 15.23 -5.10 -1.45
N ASN A 55 14.74 -6.34 -1.54
CA ASN A 55 13.44 -6.61 -2.14
C ASN A 55 12.34 -6.44 -1.08
N TYR A 56 11.52 -5.41 -1.23
CA TYR A 56 10.48 -5.05 -0.26
C TYR A 56 9.40 -6.12 -0.07
N LEU A 57 9.08 -6.92 -1.11
CA LEU A 57 8.13 -8.03 -1.01
C LEU A 57 8.64 -9.11 -0.05
N ILE A 58 9.92 -9.48 -0.18
CA ILE A 58 10.55 -10.49 0.67
C ILE A 58 10.66 -9.99 2.11
N LEU A 59 11.07 -8.72 2.26
CA LEU A 59 11.33 -8.15 3.59
C LEU A 59 10.06 -7.95 4.42
N ASN A 60 8.91 -7.74 3.76
CA ASN A 60 7.67 -7.36 4.43
C ASN A 60 6.55 -8.42 4.30
N GLY A 61 6.89 -9.65 3.89
CA GLY A 61 5.91 -10.73 3.82
C GLY A 61 5.17 -10.96 5.14
N ASP A 62 5.89 -10.89 6.26
CA ASP A 62 5.36 -11.02 7.62
C ASP A 62 4.40 -9.89 8.05
N THR A 63 4.38 -8.78 7.33
CA THR A 63 3.51 -7.63 7.61
C THR A 63 2.19 -7.69 6.83
N LEU A 64 2.14 -8.49 5.75
CA LEU A 64 0.99 -8.56 4.84
C LEU A 64 -0.31 -9.06 5.52
N PRO A 65 -0.29 -10.05 6.42
CA PRO A 65 -1.51 -10.45 7.13
C PRO A 65 -2.15 -9.27 7.86
N ARG A 66 -1.35 -8.47 8.57
CA ARG A 66 -1.87 -7.29 9.27
C ARG A 66 -2.36 -6.20 8.32
N LEU A 67 -1.69 -5.99 7.18
CA LEU A 67 -2.14 -5.08 6.14
C LEU A 67 -3.54 -5.46 5.66
N PHE A 68 -3.76 -6.74 5.32
CA PHE A 68 -5.04 -7.20 4.80
C PHE A 68 -6.15 -7.23 5.87
N GLU A 69 -5.81 -7.40 7.16
CA GLU A 69 -6.75 -7.20 8.26
C GLU A 69 -7.26 -5.74 8.34
N ILE A 70 -6.43 -4.77 8.00
CA ILE A 70 -6.83 -3.37 7.94
C ILE A 70 -7.67 -3.09 6.68
N LEU A 71 -7.27 -3.65 5.54
CA LEU A 71 -7.90 -3.40 4.25
C LEU A 71 -9.24 -4.09 4.04
N LYS A 72 -9.53 -5.18 4.77
CA LYS A 72 -10.82 -5.87 4.68
C LYS A 72 -11.97 -5.16 5.39
N ASP A 73 -11.65 -4.18 6.23
CA ASP A 73 -12.60 -3.43 7.03
C ASP A 73 -13.09 -2.20 6.24
N GLU A 74 -14.34 -2.25 5.78
CA GLU A 74 -14.96 -1.19 4.99
C GLU A 74 -15.04 0.14 5.77
N ASP A 75 -15.15 0.09 7.08
CA ASP A 75 -15.21 1.29 7.93
C ASP A 75 -13.92 2.12 7.89
N ASN A 76 -12.81 1.52 7.48
CA ASN A 76 -11.53 2.22 7.31
C ASN A 76 -11.47 3.12 6.06
N TYR A 77 -12.39 2.97 5.11
CA TYR A 77 -12.33 3.70 3.83
C TYR A 77 -13.08 5.03 3.84
N PRO A 78 -12.58 6.05 3.11
CA PRO A 78 -11.36 6.05 2.30
C PRO A 78 -10.07 6.04 3.14
N ILE A 79 -9.08 5.24 2.68
CA ILE A 79 -7.75 5.10 3.30
C ILE A 79 -6.71 5.90 2.50
N VAL A 80 -5.87 6.67 3.18
CA VAL A 80 -4.57 7.08 2.66
C VAL A 80 -3.48 6.22 3.29
N TYR A 81 -2.57 5.67 2.50
CA TYR A 81 -1.38 5.00 3.00
C TYR A 81 -0.11 5.64 2.46
N HIS A 82 0.88 5.76 3.30
CA HIS A 82 2.11 6.46 2.96
C HIS A 82 3.34 5.91 3.68
N CYS A 83 4.51 6.26 3.15
CA CYS A 83 5.78 6.09 3.85
C CYS A 83 6.52 7.44 3.90
N SER A 84 7.85 7.44 3.90
CA SER A 84 8.64 8.66 3.99
C SER A 84 8.53 9.56 2.74
N ILE A 85 8.74 8.97 1.57
CA ILE A 85 8.74 9.67 0.28
C ILE A 85 7.70 9.13 -0.71
N GLY A 86 6.82 8.24 -0.24
CA GLY A 86 5.72 7.70 -1.04
C GLY A 86 6.12 6.78 -2.20
N THR A 87 7.35 6.28 -2.25
CA THR A 87 7.88 5.56 -3.41
C THR A 87 8.07 4.07 -3.16
N ASP A 88 8.89 3.70 -2.16
CA ASP A 88 9.37 2.32 -2.05
C ASP A 88 8.37 1.41 -1.30
N ARG A 89 8.13 1.64 0.00
CA ARG A 89 7.14 0.87 0.80
C ARG A 89 5.73 1.06 0.26
N THR A 90 5.36 2.32 -0.01
CA THR A 90 4.09 2.68 -0.65
C THR A 90 3.97 2.03 -2.03
N GLY A 91 4.99 2.13 -2.88
CA GLY A 91 5.00 1.51 -4.21
C GLY A 91 4.89 -0.02 -4.17
N MET A 92 5.50 -0.69 -3.17
CA MET A 92 5.34 -2.12 -2.97
C MET A 92 3.89 -2.49 -2.61
N VAL A 93 3.27 -1.74 -1.69
CA VAL A 93 1.85 -1.94 -1.33
C VAL A 93 0.96 -1.69 -2.55
N THR A 94 1.16 -0.58 -3.27
CA THR A 94 0.41 -0.27 -4.50
C THR A 94 0.55 -1.37 -5.56
N PHE A 95 1.76 -1.92 -5.75
CA PHE A 95 1.98 -3.05 -6.66
C PHE A 95 1.14 -4.27 -6.28
N ILE A 96 1.13 -4.64 -5.00
CA ILE A 96 0.34 -5.78 -4.50
C ILE A 96 -1.15 -5.52 -4.74
N LEU A 97 -1.67 -4.37 -4.30
CA LEU A 97 -3.11 -4.08 -4.35
C LEU A 97 -3.62 -3.97 -5.78
N ASN A 98 -2.97 -3.16 -6.62
CA ASN A 98 -3.36 -2.98 -8.01
C ASN A 98 -3.18 -4.28 -8.83
N GLY A 99 -2.07 -4.99 -8.62
CA GLY A 99 -1.82 -6.25 -9.32
C GLY A 99 -2.82 -7.34 -8.91
N LEU A 100 -3.23 -7.41 -7.63
CA LEU A 100 -4.28 -8.30 -7.14
C LEU A 100 -5.64 -8.00 -7.79
N LEU A 101 -5.94 -6.72 -8.03
CA LEU A 101 -7.16 -6.26 -8.72
C LEU A 101 -7.10 -6.42 -10.25
N GLY A 102 -6.01 -6.96 -10.80
CA GLY A 102 -5.90 -7.26 -12.22
C GLY A 102 -5.42 -6.08 -13.07
N VAL A 103 -4.86 -5.03 -12.48
CA VAL A 103 -4.25 -3.92 -13.22
C VAL A 103 -3.08 -4.45 -14.07
N SER A 104 -2.98 -3.97 -15.32
CA SER A 104 -1.96 -4.44 -16.25
C SER A 104 -0.54 -4.08 -15.77
N VAL A 105 0.44 -4.92 -16.14
CA VAL A 105 1.86 -4.67 -15.80
C VAL A 105 2.34 -3.32 -16.33
N ASP A 106 1.87 -2.89 -17.49
CA ASP A 106 2.23 -1.59 -18.08
C ASP A 106 1.67 -0.42 -17.25
N ASP A 107 0.47 -0.55 -16.70
CA ASP A 107 -0.12 0.47 -15.84
C ASP A 107 0.54 0.47 -14.46
N LEU A 108 0.93 -0.69 -13.92
CA LEU A 108 1.76 -0.78 -12.71
C LEU A 108 3.11 -0.06 -12.89
N TYR A 109 3.74 -0.17 -14.07
CA TYR A 109 4.94 0.61 -14.39
C TYR A 109 4.67 2.11 -14.41
N ARG A 110 3.57 2.53 -15.05
CA ARG A 110 3.20 3.95 -15.15
C ARG A 110 2.97 4.53 -13.77
N ASP A 111 2.15 3.87 -12.96
CA ASP A 111 1.86 4.29 -11.58
C ASP A 111 3.15 4.48 -10.78
N TYR A 112 4.01 3.48 -10.75
CA TYR A 112 5.27 3.57 -10.02
C TYR A 112 6.17 4.72 -10.51
N LEU A 113 6.22 4.97 -11.82
CA LEU A 113 7.03 6.04 -12.40
C LEU A 113 6.47 7.44 -12.09
N PHE A 114 5.18 7.58 -11.74
CA PHE A 114 4.63 8.84 -11.26
C PHE A 114 5.31 9.33 -9.99
N SER A 115 5.91 8.44 -9.18
CA SER A 115 6.70 8.83 -8.01
C SER A 115 7.87 9.76 -8.36
N ASN A 116 8.34 9.76 -9.62
CA ASN A 116 9.39 10.66 -10.10
C ASN A 116 8.97 12.14 -10.17
N PHE A 117 7.67 12.44 -10.15
CA PHE A 117 7.15 13.82 -10.08
C PHE A 117 7.18 14.38 -8.66
N GLY A 118 7.36 13.52 -7.64
CA GLY A 118 7.51 13.92 -6.25
C GLY A 118 8.96 14.27 -5.90
N TYR A 119 9.17 14.68 -4.65
CA TYR A 119 10.51 14.90 -4.11
C TYR A 119 11.16 13.55 -3.76
N ILE A 120 12.04 13.07 -4.62
CA ILE A 120 12.78 11.83 -4.45
C ILE A 120 14.29 12.04 -4.60
N THR A 121 15.07 11.23 -3.89
CA THR A 121 16.54 11.34 -3.87
C THR A 121 17.21 10.81 -5.14
N ALA A 122 16.54 9.92 -5.86
CA ALA A 122 17.02 9.35 -7.12
C ALA A 122 15.83 8.96 -8.00
N LEU A 123 15.96 9.17 -9.30
CA LEU A 123 14.94 8.78 -10.27
C LEU A 123 14.67 7.28 -10.20
N ARG A 124 13.41 6.92 -10.19
CA ARG A 124 12.94 5.54 -10.25
C ARG A 124 12.81 5.08 -11.70
N THR A 125 13.09 3.82 -11.93
CA THR A 125 12.98 3.16 -13.23
C THR A 125 12.01 1.98 -13.14
N LYS A 126 11.66 1.40 -14.27
CA LYS A 126 10.81 0.20 -14.32
C LYS A 126 11.40 -1.02 -13.60
N ASN A 127 12.69 -1.00 -13.25
CA ASN A 127 13.37 -2.18 -12.71
C ASN A 127 12.76 -2.69 -11.41
N ALA A 128 12.33 -1.80 -10.49
CA ALA A 128 11.71 -2.24 -9.24
C ALA A 128 10.44 -3.07 -9.49
N ILE A 129 9.54 -2.60 -10.36
CA ILE A 129 8.31 -3.33 -10.70
C ILE A 129 8.64 -4.58 -11.52
N LYS A 130 9.61 -4.52 -12.43
CA LYS A 130 10.07 -5.70 -13.16
C LYS A 130 10.57 -6.79 -12.21
N ASP A 131 11.32 -6.42 -11.19
CA ASP A 131 11.84 -7.36 -10.19
C ASP A 131 10.69 -7.97 -9.35
N TYR A 132 9.65 -7.18 -9.03
CA TYR A 132 8.45 -7.68 -8.37
C TYR A 132 7.68 -8.68 -9.26
N VAL A 133 7.45 -8.34 -10.52
CA VAL A 133 6.79 -9.25 -11.48
C VAL A 133 7.59 -10.55 -11.64
N LEU A 134 8.92 -10.47 -11.77
CA LEU A 134 9.78 -11.65 -11.85
C LEU A 134 9.73 -12.48 -10.56
N TYR A 135 9.67 -11.83 -9.40
CA TYR A 135 9.52 -12.54 -8.12
C TYR A 135 8.19 -13.28 -8.03
N MET A 136 7.08 -12.68 -8.51
CA MET A 136 5.77 -13.33 -8.55
C MET A 136 5.73 -14.59 -9.42
N ASN A 137 6.63 -14.76 -10.39
CA ASN A 137 6.72 -16.00 -11.19
C ASN A 137 7.07 -17.26 -10.38
N ARG A 138 7.45 -17.12 -9.11
CA ARG A 138 7.70 -18.24 -8.19
C ARG A 138 6.42 -18.83 -7.59
N PHE A 139 5.32 -18.11 -7.68
CA PHE A 139 4.03 -18.49 -7.09
C PHE A 139 3.09 -19.06 -8.14
N LYS A 140 2.11 -19.87 -7.69
CA LYS A 140 1.14 -20.52 -8.57
C LYS A 140 0.19 -19.50 -9.17
N GLY A 141 -0.19 -19.69 -10.43
CA GLY A 141 -1.17 -18.88 -11.15
C GLY A 141 -0.81 -18.65 -12.60
N ASN A 142 -1.82 -18.41 -13.42
CA ASN A 142 -1.69 -18.12 -14.85
C ASN A 142 -1.54 -16.62 -15.11
N THR A 143 -2.11 -15.81 -14.24
CA THR A 143 -2.10 -14.35 -14.28
C THR A 143 -1.24 -13.76 -13.16
N LEU A 144 -0.88 -12.48 -13.26
CA LEU A 144 -0.18 -11.78 -12.18
C LEU A 144 -1.06 -11.72 -10.91
N SER A 145 -2.36 -11.47 -11.07
CA SER A 145 -3.31 -11.42 -9.97
C SER A 145 -3.35 -12.74 -9.18
N GLU A 146 -3.48 -13.88 -9.87
CA GLU A 146 -3.47 -15.21 -9.24
C GLU A 146 -2.14 -15.50 -8.52
N ARG A 147 -1.01 -15.07 -9.08
CA ARG A 147 0.31 -15.24 -8.45
C ARG A 147 0.46 -14.38 -7.21
N ILE A 148 -0.04 -13.15 -7.24
CA ILE A 148 -0.07 -12.27 -6.05
C ILE A 148 -0.96 -12.88 -4.98
N GLU A 149 -2.12 -13.42 -5.33
CA GLU A 149 -3.01 -14.09 -4.38
C GLU A 149 -2.31 -15.29 -3.72
N SER A 150 -1.66 -16.14 -4.52
CA SER A 150 -0.88 -17.27 -4.00
C SER A 150 0.26 -16.80 -3.09
N PHE A 151 0.97 -15.73 -3.46
CA PHE A 151 2.00 -15.10 -2.64
C PHE A 151 1.45 -14.61 -1.29
N LEU A 152 0.29 -13.96 -1.29
CA LEU A 152 -0.35 -13.46 -0.08
C LEU A 152 -0.74 -14.60 0.86
N ILE A 153 -1.37 -15.66 0.34
CA ILE A 153 -1.76 -16.86 1.10
C ILE A 153 -0.52 -17.56 1.69
N GLU A 154 0.56 -17.73 0.91
CA GLU A 154 1.81 -18.32 1.41
C GLU A 154 2.50 -17.48 2.49
N ASN A 155 2.23 -16.17 2.53
CA ASN A 155 2.67 -15.27 3.61
C ASN A 155 1.66 -15.13 4.76
N GLY A 156 0.62 -15.97 4.80
CA GLY A 156 -0.31 -16.07 5.92
C GLY A 156 -1.50 -15.09 5.87
N VAL A 157 -1.75 -14.46 4.71
CA VAL A 157 -2.96 -13.67 4.52
C VAL A 157 -4.15 -14.60 4.37
N GLU A 158 -5.22 -14.36 5.11
CA GLU A 158 -6.45 -15.13 5.01
C GLU A 158 -7.16 -14.86 3.67
N GLU A 159 -7.63 -15.91 3.00
CA GLU A 159 -8.35 -15.82 1.73
C GLU A 159 -9.60 -14.92 1.86
N ASN A 160 -10.30 -15.00 3.00
CA ASN A 160 -11.44 -14.13 3.27
C ASN A 160 -11.04 -12.64 3.30
N SER A 161 -9.88 -12.29 3.86
CA SER A 161 -9.40 -10.91 3.88
C SER A 161 -9.08 -10.40 2.48
N ILE A 162 -8.54 -11.26 1.61
CA ILE A 162 -8.29 -10.96 0.19
C ILE A 162 -9.61 -10.71 -0.54
N ASN A 163 -10.60 -11.59 -0.35
CA ASN A 163 -11.90 -11.50 -1.00
C ASN A 163 -12.68 -10.25 -0.55
N SER A 164 -12.69 -9.95 0.76
CA SER A 164 -13.30 -8.72 1.27
C SER A 164 -12.67 -7.47 0.67
N PHE A 165 -11.34 -7.39 0.60
CA PHE A 165 -10.65 -6.28 -0.05
C PHE A 165 -11.05 -6.14 -1.53
N LYS A 166 -11.07 -7.26 -2.29
CA LYS A 166 -11.50 -7.24 -3.70
C LYS A 166 -12.95 -6.73 -3.84
N THR A 167 -13.85 -7.19 -2.98
CA THR A 167 -15.26 -6.75 -2.97
C THR A 167 -15.39 -5.27 -2.71
N ILE A 168 -14.70 -4.73 -1.69
CA ILE A 168 -14.71 -3.29 -1.37
C ILE A 168 -14.21 -2.46 -2.56
N MET A 169 -13.11 -2.88 -3.19
CA MET A 169 -12.48 -2.10 -4.25
C MET A 169 -13.18 -2.19 -5.61
N LEU A 170 -13.82 -3.32 -5.92
CA LEU A 170 -14.47 -3.55 -7.21
C LEU A 170 -15.98 -3.27 -7.17
N GLY A 171 -16.55 -2.99 -5.99
CA GLY A 171 -17.97 -2.73 -5.83
C GLY A 171 -18.85 -3.96 -6.05
N GLY A 172 -18.34 -5.17 -5.76
CA GLY A 172 -19.10 -6.40 -5.82
C GLY A 172 -20.16 -6.47 -4.72
N GLU A 173 -21.38 -6.90 -5.07
CA GLU A 173 -22.34 -7.32 -4.06
C GLU A 173 -21.80 -8.60 -3.40
N ASN A 174 -21.88 -8.67 -2.06
CA ASN A 174 -21.61 -9.91 -1.34
C ASN A 174 -22.72 -10.91 -1.73
N GLU A 175 -22.40 -11.87 -2.60
CA GLU A 175 -23.27 -13.02 -2.87
C GLU A 175 -23.34 -13.96 -1.67
#